data_060f196e0901520e1a25c42d2eb44b01
#
_entry.id   060f196e0901520e1a25c42d2eb44b01
#
_cell.length_a   1.000
_cell.length_b   1.000
_cell.length_c   1.000
_cell.angle_alpha   90.00
_cell.angle_beta   90.00
_cell.angle_gamma   90.00
#
_symmetry.space_group_name_H-M   'P 1'
#
loop_
_entity.id
_entity.type
_entity.pdbx_description
1 polymer ?
#
loop_
_entity_poly.entity_id
_entity_poly.type
_entity_poly.pdbx_seq_one_letter_code
_entity_poly.pdbx_strand_id
1 'polypeptide(L)'
;MAEDYFKRNNLVKKDEYYTPKLLVDVIIPYLKPKSTIWCPFDTENSEFVLNLQEAGFKVIYSHIWEGKDFLTWEPEEDYDYIISNPPFSIKLKVLEKLFKLEKPFAVIMGLPILNYQEVGNFFYEQQENGNRLQLLIVDKKVSFDGNTASFNNSYYCSKLLPHDIIFAHLSHNNSKKNYVGSRMVQDVSE
;
A
#
# COMPACT_ATOMS: atom_id res chain seq x y z
N MET A 1 -14.74 -17.12 17.03
CA MET A 1 -13.38 -16.55 16.90
C MET A 1 -12.41 -17.48 16.17
N ALA A 2 -12.17 -18.72 16.61
CA ALA A 2 -11.24 -19.65 15.91
C ALA A 2 -11.67 -19.99 14.48
N GLU A 3 -12.95 -20.29 14.25
CA GLU A 3 -13.48 -20.66 12.93
C GLU A 3 -13.34 -19.51 11.91
N ASP A 4 -13.53 -18.26 12.33
CA ASP A 4 -13.36 -17.08 11.49
C ASP A 4 -11.88 -16.82 11.17
N TYR A 5 -10.98 -17.10 12.10
CA TYR A 5 -9.52 -17.07 11.87
C TYR A 5 -9.09 -18.13 10.82
N PHE A 6 -9.55 -19.36 10.94
CA PHE A 6 -9.23 -20.42 9.98
C PHE A 6 -9.78 -20.13 8.58
N LYS A 7 -11.00 -19.58 8.48
CA LYS A 7 -11.57 -19.16 7.20
C LYS A 7 -10.73 -18.05 6.54
N ARG A 8 -10.32 -17.01 7.31
CA ARG A 8 -9.47 -15.93 6.81
C ARG A 8 -8.10 -16.44 6.37
N ASN A 9 -7.46 -17.29 7.17
CA ASN A 9 -6.15 -17.85 6.82
C ASN A 9 -6.19 -18.65 5.51
N ASN A 10 -7.26 -19.42 5.26
CA ASN A 10 -7.44 -20.14 4.00
C ASN A 10 -7.72 -19.21 2.81
N LEU A 11 -8.41 -18.09 3.01
CA LEU A 11 -8.60 -17.07 1.97
C LEU A 11 -7.26 -16.40 1.62
N VAL A 12 -6.49 -16.00 2.62
CA VAL A 12 -5.18 -15.37 2.43
C VAL A 12 -4.24 -16.27 1.63
N LYS A 13 -4.18 -17.59 1.91
CA LYS A 13 -3.37 -18.54 1.12
C LYS A 13 -3.71 -18.57 -0.36
N LYS A 14 -4.94 -18.25 -0.74
CA LYS A 14 -5.37 -18.18 -2.15
C LYS A 14 -5.08 -16.84 -2.80
N ASP A 15 -4.94 -15.80 -1.99
CA ASP A 15 -4.74 -14.41 -2.41
C ASP A 15 -3.28 -13.94 -2.21
N GLU A 16 -2.35 -14.85 -1.92
CA GLU A 16 -0.96 -14.48 -1.68
C GLU A 16 -0.22 -14.30 -3.01
N TYR A 17 0.17 -13.05 -3.24
CA TYR A 17 0.90 -12.63 -4.42
C TYR A 17 2.18 -11.91 -4.02
N TYR A 18 3.33 -12.41 -4.47
CA TYR A 18 4.62 -11.75 -4.25
C TYR A 18 4.69 -10.44 -5.03
N THR A 19 4.81 -9.35 -4.32
CA THR A 19 4.86 -8.02 -4.92
C THR A 19 6.20 -7.80 -5.62
N PRO A 20 6.24 -7.47 -6.91
CA PRO A 20 7.50 -7.15 -7.60
C PRO A 20 8.17 -5.88 -7.04
N LYS A 21 9.50 -5.90 -6.95
CA LYS A 21 10.33 -4.78 -6.47
C LYS A 21 9.94 -3.42 -7.06
N LEU A 22 9.66 -3.36 -8.36
CA LEU A 22 9.28 -2.12 -9.04
C LEU A 22 8.04 -1.43 -8.43
N LEU A 23 7.10 -2.21 -7.91
CA LEU A 23 5.93 -1.66 -7.23
C LEU A 23 6.29 -1.10 -5.85
N VAL A 24 7.29 -1.66 -5.18
CA VAL A 24 7.78 -1.10 -3.91
C VAL A 24 8.57 0.18 -4.17
N ASP A 25 9.47 0.18 -5.16
CA ASP A 25 10.33 1.32 -5.48
C ASP A 25 9.54 2.59 -5.80
N VAL A 26 8.33 2.47 -6.38
CA VAL A 26 7.53 3.61 -6.81
C VAL A 26 6.93 4.42 -5.66
N ILE A 27 6.75 3.82 -4.49
CA ILE A 27 6.18 4.51 -3.31
C ILE A 27 7.26 5.19 -2.45
N ILE A 28 8.50 4.70 -2.48
CA ILE A 28 9.61 5.18 -1.66
C ILE A 28 9.82 6.71 -1.74
N PRO A 29 9.74 7.38 -2.91
CA PRO A 29 9.93 8.82 -3.02
C PRO A 29 8.94 9.68 -2.20
N TYR A 30 7.83 9.13 -1.78
CA TYR A 30 6.79 9.82 -1.00
C TYR A 30 6.95 9.63 0.51
N LEU A 31 7.93 8.83 0.95
CA LEU A 31 8.17 8.52 2.35
C LEU A 31 9.23 9.45 2.95
N LYS A 32 9.04 9.87 4.18
CA LYS A 32 10.05 10.64 4.91
C LYS A 32 11.23 9.72 5.26
N PRO A 33 12.49 10.11 4.99
CA PRO A 33 13.65 9.31 5.37
C PRO A 33 13.68 8.95 6.85
N LYS A 34 14.17 7.76 7.18
CA LYS A 34 14.31 7.24 8.55
C LYS A 34 13.01 6.98 9.31
N SER A 35 11.86 6.98 8.62
CA SER A 35 10.59 6.63 9.23
C SER A 35 10.51 5.14 9.57
N THR A 36 9.63 4.81 10.51
CA THR A 36 9.22 3.45 10.83
C THR A 36 7.98 3.08 10.01
N ILE A 37 8.03 1.96 9.30
CA ILE A 37 6.97 1.51 8.40
C ILE A 37 6.43 0.17 8.90
N TRP A 38 5.12 0.06 9.04
CA TRP A 38 4.45 -1.20 9.28
C TRP A 38 3.95 -1.84 7.99
N CYS A 39 4.39 -3.10 7.75
CA CYS A 39 3.99 -3.95 6.63
C CYS A 39 3.13 -5.12 7.16
N PRO A 40 1.79 -4.94 7.26
CA PRO A 40 0.93 -5.87 8.02
C PRO A 40 0.57 -7.18 7.31
N PHE A 41 0.94 -7.35 6.05
CA PHE A 41 0.66 -8.54 5.25
C PHE A 41 1.93 -9.18 4.71
N ASP A 42 3.06 -8.91 5.36
CA ASP A 42 4.38 -9.24 4.86
C ASP A 42 5.17 -10.10 5.86
N THR A 43 6.07 -10.92 5.33
CA THR A 43 7.05 -11.69 6.08
C THR A 43 8.43 -11.07 5.92
N GLU A 44 9.43 -11.56 6.66
CA GLU A 44 10.82 -11.08 6.58
C GLU A 44 11.42 -11.11 5.16
N ASN A 45 10.92 -12.02 4.30
CA ASN A 45 11.41 -12.22 2.93
C ASN A 45 10.57 -11.50 1.87
N SER A 46 9.56 -10.73 2.27
CA SER A 46 8.72 -9.96 1.34
C SER A 46 9.50 -8.80 0.72
N GLU A 47 9.25 -8.53 -0.56
CA GLU A 47 9.88 -7.41 -1.28
C GLU A 47 9.62 -6.04 -0.61
N PHE A 48 8.46 -5.85 0.03
CA PHE A 48 8.22 -4.65 0.83
C PHE A 48 9.24 -4.53 1.96
N VAL A 49 9.44 -5.58 2.74
CA VAL A 49 10.35 -5.58 3.88
C VAL A 49 11.78 -5.34 3.41
N LEU A 50 12.25 -6.15 2.45
CA LEU A 50 13.63 -6.09 1.96
C LEU A 50 13.96 -4.73 1.32
N ASN A 51 13.10 -4.23 0.43
CA ASN A 51 13.39 -2.99 -0.28
C ASN A 51 13.26 -1.74 0.59
N LEU A 52 12.30 -1.70 1.51
CA LEU A 52 12.19 -0.59 2.45
C LEU A 52 13.36 -0.57 3.42
N GLN A 53 13.85 -1.73 3.89
CA GLN A 53 15.08 -1.82 4.69
C GLN A 53 16.32 -1.40 3.89
N GLU A 54 16.46 -1.85 2.65
CA GLU A 54 17.54 -1.41 1.73
C GLU A 54 17.53 0.11 1.53
N ALA A 55 16.34 0.71 1.47
CA ALA A 55 16.16 2.17 1.36
C ALA A 55 16.41 2.93 2.69
N GLY A 56 16.72 2.24 3.77
CA GLY A 56 17.10 2.83 5.07
C GLY A 56 15.93 3.13 6.01
N PHE A 57 14.77 2.52 5.79
CA PHE A 57 13.63 2.60 6.71
C PHE A 57 13.73 1.53 7.79
N LYS A 58 13.17 1.83 8.97
CA LYS A 58 12.87 0.81 9.96
C LYS A 58 11.56 0.12 9.58
N VAL A 59 11.56 -1.20 9.49
CA VAL A 59 10.38 -1.96 9.06
C VAL A 59 9.91 -2.90 10.17
N ILE A 60 8.65 -2.73 10.55
CA ILE A 60 7.88 -3.69 11.36
C ILE A 60 7.05 -4.50 10.37
N TYR A 61 7.17 -5.81 10.39
CA TYR A 61 6.34 -6.67 9.55
C TYR A 61 5.51 -7.62 10.41
N SER A 62 4.39 -8.04 9.88
CA SER A 62 3.51 -8.99 10.54
C SER A 62 2.67 -9.75 9.51
N HIS A 63 2.38 -11.00 9.81
CA HIS A 63 1.59 -11.84 8.92
C HIS A 63 0.62 -12.73 9.72
N ILE A 64 -0.54 -13.02 9.13
CA ILE A 64 -1.55 -13.87 9.76
C ILE A 64 -1.02 -15.28 10.09
N TRP A 65 -0.04 -15.77 9.35
CA TRP A 65 0.61 -17.07 9.62
C TRP A 65 1.40 -17.08 10.93
N GLU A 66 1.81 -15.92 11.42
CA GLU A 66 2.47 -15.73 12.71
C GLU A 66 1.47 -15.43 13.84
N GLY A 67 0.16 -15.58 13.59
CA GLY A 67 -0.89 -15.21 14.54
C GLY A 67 -1.16 -13.71 14.65
N LYS A 68 -0.54 -12.88 13.81
CA LYS A 68 -0.67 -11.42 13.77
C LYS A 68 -1.62 -10.99 12.66
N ASP A 69 -2.92 -11.24 12.85
CA ASP A 69 -3.95 -10.83 11.89
C ASP A 69 -4.16 -9.32 11.92
N PHE A 70 -3.90 -8.63 10.79
CA PHE A 70 -4.07 -7.19 10.67
C PHE A 70 -5.40 -6.67 11.22
N LEU A 71 -6.50 -7.41 11.07
CA LEU A 71 -7.80 -6.94 11.53
C LEU A 71 -7.93 -6.87 13.05
N THR A 72 -7.12 -7.63 13.80
CA THR A 72 -7.24 -7.76 15.27
C THR A 72 -5.94 -7.48 16.02
N TRP A 73 -4.82 -7.39 15.33
CA TRP A 73 -3.50 -7.16 15.91
C TRP A 73 -2.89 -5.84 15.41
N GLU A 74 -2.08 -5.21 16.26
CA GLU A 74 -1.28 -4.03 15.95
C GLU A 74 0.07 -4.14 16.65
N PRO A 75 1.16 -3.58 16.08
CA PRO A 75 2.46 -3.53 16.77
C PRO A 75 2.38 -2.66 18.02
N GLU A 76 3.11 -3.04 19.06
CA GLU A 76 3.26 -2.23 20.28
C GLU A 76 4.18 -1.01 20.03
N GLU A 77 5.10 -1.15 19.08
CA GLU A 77 5.99 -0.08 18.66
C GLU A 77 5.26 0.90 17.74
N ASP A 78 5.48 2.21 17.94
CA ASP A 78 4.92 3.25 17.07
C ASP A 78 5.52 3.22 15.66
N TYR A 79 4.70 3.60 14.68
CA TYR A 79 5.06 3.62 13.26
C TYR A 79 4.48 4.87 12.58
N ASP A 80 5.16 5.31 11.52
CA ASP A 80 4.80 6.50 10.76
C ASP A 80 3.87 6.20 9.59
N TYR A 81 4.02 5.01 8.97
CA TYR A 81 3.31 4.60 7.76
C TYR A 81 2.85 3.15 7.83
N ILE A 82 1.77 2.85 7.10
CA ILE A 82 1.33 1.49 6.81
C ILE A 82 1.47 1.27 5.30
N ILE A 83 2.34 0.33 4.87
CA ILE A 83 2.60 0.07 3.45
C ILE A 83 2.65 -1.43 3.21
N SER A 84 1.79 -1.95 2.32
CA SER A 84 1.74 -3.39 2.04
C SER A 84 0.84 -3.71 0.84
N ASN A 85 0.74 -5.01 0.52
CA ASN A 85 -0.17 -5.57 -0.46
C ASN A 85 -1.20 -6.48 0.25
N PRO A 86 -2.39 -5.99 0.57
CA PRO A 86 -3.39 -6.75 1.31
C PRO A 86 -4.09 -7.82 0.46
N PRO A 87 -4.63 -8.88 1.08
CA PRO A 87 -5.48 -9.86 0.41
C PRO A 87 -6.73 -9.19 -0.18
N PHE A 88 -7.01 -9.44 -1.47
CA PHE A 88 -8.12 -8.79 -2.18
C PHE A 88 -9.50 -9.24 -1.69
N SER A 89 -9.61 -10.43 -1.12
CA SER A 89 -10.86 -10.99 -0.58
C SER A 89 -11.42 -10.22 0.62
N ILE A 90 -10.59 -9.50 1.35
CA ILE A 90 -10.97 -8.74 2.56
C ILE A 90 -10.75 -7.23 2.42
N LYS A 91 -10.64 -6.73 1.19
CA LYS A 91 -10.25 -5.35 0.85
C LYS A 91 -11.03 -4.27 1.63
N LEU A 92 -12.36 -4.42 1.75
CA LEU A 92 -13.18 -3.44 2.45
C LEU A 92 -12.84 -3.36 3.94
N LYS A 93 -12.72 -4.51 4.62
CA LYS A 93 -12.34 -4.57 6.05
C LYS A 93 -10.94 -3.99 6.28
N VAL A 94 -10.04 -4.17 5.31
CA VAL A 94 -8.70 -3.57 5.35
C VAL A 94 -8.80 -2.06 5.26
N LEU A 95 -9.56 -1.52 4.29
CA LEU A 95 -9.78 -0.09 4.15
C LEU A 95 -10.41 0.53 5.40
N GLU A 96 -11.47 -0.10 5.94
CA GLU A 96 -12.11 0.34 7.19
C GLU A 96 -11.11 0.47 8.34
N LYS A 97 -10.25 -0.55 8.54
CA LYS A 97 -9.23 -0.49 9.60
C LYS A 97 -8.16 0.55 9.30
N LEU A 98 -7.67 0.68 8.06
CA LEU A 98 -6.66 1.66 7.68
C LEU A 98 -7.12 3.09 7.99
N PHE A 99 -8.36 3.44 7.62
CA PHE A 99 -8.90 4.76 7.92
C PHE A 99 -9.13 4.97 9.41
N LYS A 100 -9.53 3.93 10.15
CA LYS A 100 -9.69 3.99 11.62
C LYS A 100 -8.37 4.21 12.36
N LEU A 101 -7.25 3.70 11.85
CA LEU A 101 -5.92 3.88 12.44
C LEU A 101 -5.39 5.32 12.28
N GLU A 102 -5.98 6.10 11.37
CA GLU A 102 -5.63 7.51 11.09
C GLU A 102 -4.16 7.77 10.72
N LYS A 103 -3.35 6.74 10.53
CA LYS A 103 -1.96 6.84 10.06
C LYS A 103 -1.91 7.00 8.54
N PRO A 104 -0.89 7.68 8.00
CA PRO A 104 -0.65 7.67 6.56
C PRO A 104 -0.45 6.24 6.06
N PHE A 105 -1.07 5.90 4.94
CA PHE A 105 -0.94 4.57 4.37
C PHE A 105 -0.83 4.55 2.84
N ALA A 106 -0.26 3.47 2.31
CA ALA A 106 -0.28 3.12 0.91
C ALA A 106 -0.42 1.60 0.75
N VAL A 107 -1.53 1.14 0.18
CA VAL A 107 -1.79 -0.28 -0.04
C VAL A 107 -2.10 -0.56 -1.50
N ILE A 108 -1.59 -1.68 -2.02
CA ILE A 108 -1.83 -2.08 -3.41
C ILE A 108 -3.22 -2.70 -3.53
N MET A 109 -4.01 -2.17 -4.47
CA MET A 109 -5.32 -2.73 -4.81
C MET A 109 -5.59 -2.55 -6.31
N GLY A 110 -6.53 -3.36 -6.84
CA GLY A 110 -6.95 -3.22 -8.23
C GLY A 110 -7.83 -2.00 -8.43
N LEU A 111 -7.58 -1.19 -9.46
CA LEU A 111 -8.40 -0.02 -9.80
C LEU A 111 -9.90 -0.33 -10.01
N PRO A 112 -10.30 -1.48 -10.60
CA PRO A 112 -11.72 -1.78 -10.81
C PRO A 112 -12.56 -1.83 -9.55
N ILE A 113 -11.95 -2.02 -8.36
CA ILE A 113 -12.73 -2.08 -7.10
C ILE A 113 -13.42 -0.76 -6.75
N LEU A 114 -12.95 0.37 -7.28
CA LEU A 114 -13.58 1.68 -7.07
C LEU A 114 -15.04 1.73 -7.59
N ASN A 115 -15.37 0.88 -8.58
CA ASN A 115 -16.72 0.77 -9.11
C ASN A 115 -17.59 -0.25 -8.37
N TYR A 116 -17.08 -0.91 -7.33
CA TYR A 116 -17.91 -1.79 -6.51
C TYR A 116 -18.73 -0.95 -5.54
N GLN A 117 -20.05 -1.20 -5.51
CA GLN A 117 -20.99 -0.42 -4.70
C GLN A 117 -20.56 -0.29 -3.23
N GLU A 118 -20.10 -1.39 -2.62
CA GLU A 118 -19.64 -1.40 -1.21
C GLU A 118 -18.44 -0.48 -0.98
N VAL A 119 -17.48 -0.48 -1.92
CA VAL A 119 -16.25 0.34 -1.85
C VAL A 119 -16.58 1.80 -2.16
N GLY A 120 -17.44 2.04 -3.15
CA GLY A 120 -17.90 3.39 -3.49
C GLY A 120 -18.64 4.05 -2.33
N ASN A 121 -19.56 3.34 -1.70
CA ASN A 121 -20.27 3.83 -0.50
C ASN A 121 -19.32 4.15 0.63
N PHE A 122 -18.36 3.26 0.90
CA PHE A 122 -17.34 3.48 1.91
C PHE A 122 -16.54 4.77 1.67
N PHE A 123 -16.05 4.99 0.44
CA PHE A 123 -15.28 6.20 0.13
C PHE A 123 -16.16 7.47 0.13
N TYR A 124 -17.44 7.37 -0.24
CA TYR A 124 -18.37 8.47 -0.09
C TYR A 124 -18.50 8.89 1.39
N GLU A 125 -18.71 7.93 2.30
CA GLU A 125 -18.76 8.19 3.74
C GLU A 125 -17.44 8.77 4.28
N GLN A 126 -16.28 8.26 3.79
CA GLN A 126 -14.98 8.83 4.18
C GLN A 126 -14.83 10.29 3.76
N GLN A 127 -15.30 10.67 2.57
CA GLN A 127 -15.28 12.06 2.11
C GLN A 127 -16.16 12.98 2.96
N GLU A 128 -17.36 12.54 3.34
CA GLU A 128 -18.24 13.28 4.26
C GLU A 128 -17.57 13.50 5.63
N ASN A 129 -16.75 12.57 6.08
CA ASN A 129 -15.96 12.67 7.31
C ASN A 129 -14.64 13.46 7.15
N GLY A 130 -14.40 14.08 6.00
CA GLY A 130 -13.20 14.88 5.73
C GLY A 130 -11.95 14.08 5.39
N ASN A 131 -12.06 12.77 5.23
CA ASN A 131 -10.97 11.91 4.79
C ASN A 131 -10.84 11.92 3.25
N ARG A 132 -9.62 11.70 2.75
CA ARG A 132 -9.34 11.68 1.31
C ARG A 132 -8.72 10.37 0.89
N LEU A 133 -9.27 9.78 -0.16
CA LEU A 133 -8.57 8.78 -0.94
C LEU A 133 -7.58 9.47 -1.88
N GLN A 134 -6.35 8.98 -1.88
CA GLN A 134 -5.34 9.36 -2.84
C GLN A 134 -4.93 8.13 -3.67
N LEU A 135 -4.61 8.30 -4.94
CA LEU A 135 -4.23 7.22 -5.85
C LEU A 135 -2.85 7.49 -6.46
N LEU A 136 -1.94 6.49 -6.36
CA LEU A 136 -0.73 6.45 -7.17
C LEU A 136 -0.93 5.39 -8.25
N ILE A 137 -1.17 5.83 -9.48
CA ILE A 137 -1.51 5.00 -10.62
C ILE A 137 -0.25 4.72 -11.43
N VAL A 138 0.09 3.45 -11.60
CA VAL A 138 1.25 3.05 -12.38
C VAL A 138 0.90 2.88 -13.86
N ASP A 139 1.86 3.18 -14.75
CA ASP A 139 1.67 3.27 -16.20
C ASP A 139 1.51 1.92 -16.93
N LYS A 140 1.63 0.80 -16.21
CA LYS A 140 1.48 -0.54 -16.81
C LYS A 140 0.98 -1.56 -15.81
N LYS A 141 0.37 -2.61 -16.36
CA LYS A 141 0.00 -3.78 -15.58
C LYS A 141 1.23 -4.52 -15.10
N VAL A 142 1.17 -5.07 -13.91
CA VAL A 142 2.25 -5.85 -13.31
C VAL A 142 1.77 -7.26 -13.04
N SER A 143 2.57 -8.26 -13.42
CA SER A 143 2.37 -9.65 -13.05
C SER A 143 3.06 -9.92 -11.73
N PHE A 144 2.40 -10.62 -10.81
CA PHE A 144 2.94 -10.99 -9.50
C PHE A 144 3.58 -12.38 -9.47
N ASP A 145 3.25 -13.23 -10.43
CA ASP A 145 3.69 -14.64 -10.47
C ASP A 145 4.57 -14.98 -11.68
N GLY A 146 4.93 -13.96 -12.48
CA GLY A 146 5.66 -14.15 -13.73
C GLY A 146 4.82 -14.77 -14.85
N ASN A 147 3.57 -15.14 -14.57
CA ASN A 147 2.59 -15.64 -15.52
C ASN A 147 1.68 -14.52 -16.04
N THR A 148 0.87 -14.80 -17.03
CA THR A 148 0.13 -13.83 -17.85
C THR A 148 -0.99 -13.03 -17.15
N ALA A 149 -1.31 -13.30 -15.90
CA ALA A 149 -2.31 -12.53 -15.16
C ALA A 149 -1.71 -11.21 -14.67
N SER A 150 -1.80 -10.20 -15.51
CA SER A 150 -1.42 -8.85 -15.12
C SER A 150 -2.63 -8.10 -14.58
N PHE A 151 -2.48 -7.51 -13.39
CA PHE A 151 -3.52 -6.74 -12.74
C PHE A 151 -3.33 -5.24 -12.98
N ASN A 152 -4.46 -4.51 -13.08
CA ASN A 152 -4.47 -3.04 -13.05
C ASN A 152 -4.31 -2.57 -11.60
N ASN A 153 -3.09 -2.67 -11.07
CA ASN A 153 -2.82 -2.32 -9.69
C ASN A 153 -2.48 -0.84 -9.56
N SER A 154 -2.85 -0.27 -8.42
CA SER A 154 -2.51 1.07 -8.01
C SER A 154 -2.37 1.11 -6.50
N TYR A 155 -1.65 2.08 -5.98
CA TYR A 155 -1.69 2.35 -4.56
C TYR A 155 -2.93 3.16 -4.20
N TYR A 156 -3.63 2.69 -3.21
CA TYR A 156 -4.65 3.42 -2.47
C TYR A 156 -3.98 4.02 -1.25
N CYS A 157 -3.98 5.33 -1.17
CA CYS A 157 -3.26 6.07 -0.15
C CYS A 157 -4.20 7.02 0.60
N SER A 158 -3.78 7.42 1.78
CA SER A 158 -4.35 8.55 2.51
C SER A 158 -3.26 9.26 3.31
N LYS A 159 -3.33 10.59 3.41
CA LYS A 159 -2.38 11.44 4.15
C LYS A 159 -0.91 11.28 3.73
N LEU A 160 -0.63 10.85 2.51
CA LEU A 160 0.70 10.47 2.04
C LEU A 160 1.17 11.26 0.82
N LEU A 161 0.34 11.32 -0.21
CA LEU A 161 0.72 11.88 -1.50
C LEU A 161 0.52 13.40 -1.54
N PRO A 162 1.32 14.17 -2.32
CA PRO A 162 1.13 15.61 -2.47
C PRO A 162 -0.15 15.99 -3.22
N HIS A 163 -0.72 15.06 -4.01
CA HIS A 163 -1.95 15.25 -4.77
C HIS A 163 -2.86 14.02 -4.65
N ASP A 164 -4.16 14.20 -4.90
CA ASP A 164 -5.12 13.09 -4.78
C ASP A 164 -4.94 12.03 -5.88
N ILE A 165 -4.44 12.40 -7.06
CA ILE A 165 -4.11 11.46 -8.13
C ILE A 165 -2.71 11.77 -8.67
N ILE A 166 -1.87 10.75 -8.69
CA ILE A 166 -0.52 10.80 -9.27
C ILE A 166 -0.37 9.63 -10.25
N PHE A 167 0.19 9.92 -11.42
CA PHE A 167 0.61 8.91 -12.39
C PHE A 167 2.12 8.69 -12.26
N ALA A 168 2.55 7.45 -12.17
CA ALA A 168 3.95 7.09 -12.00
C ALA A 168 4.39 6.09 -13.08
N HIS A 169 5.64 6.27 -13.54
CA HIS A 169 6.28 5.34 -14.47
C HIS A 169 7.02 4.24 -13.72
N LEU A 170 6.73 2.97 -14.07
CA LEU A 170 7.51 1.82 -13.61
C LEU A 170 8.72 1.63 -14.54
N SER A 171 9.85 2.22 -14.20
CA SER A 171 11.10 2.02 -14.93
C SER A 171 12.12 1.25 -14.09
N HIS A 172 12.90 0.36 -14.73
CA HIS A 172 14.01 -0.37 -14.07
C HIS A 172 15.12 0.56 -13.52
N ASN A 173 15.05 1.87 -13.81
CA ASN A 173 16.04 2.86 -13.42
C ASN A 173 15.59 3.80 -12.27
N ASN A 174 14.45 3.55 -11.63
CA ASN A 174 13.97 4.42 -10.55
C ASN A 174 14.84 4.36 -9.27
N SER A 175 15.77 3.40 -9.16
CA SER A 175 16.68 3.29 -8.01
C SER A 175 17.77 4.37 -7.94
N LYS A 176 17.91 5.25 -8.96
CA LYS A 176 18.99 6.28 -8.97
C LYS A 176 18.62 7.68 -9.42
N LYS A 177 17.38 7.99 -9.84
CA LYS A 177 17.07 9.29 -10.46
C LYS A 177 15.96 10.15 -9.82
N ASN A 178 15.21 9.70 -8.85
CA ASN A 178 14.08 10.48 -8.32
C ASN A 178 14.33 11.15 -6.96
N TYR A 179 15.59 11.33 -6.55
CA TYR A 179 15.93 12.18 -5.40
C TYR A 179 16.11 13.67 -5.78
N VAL A 180 15.54 14.11 -6.90
CA VAL A 180 15.52 15.53 -7.31
C VAL A 180 14.07 15.96 -7.53
N GLY A 181 13.29 15.88 -6.48
CA GLY A 181 11.91 16.35 -6.44
C GLY A 181 11.75 17.62 -5.60
N SER A 182 12.59 18.62 -5.81
CA SER A 182 12.39 19.96 -5.23
C SER A 182 12.91 21.06 -6.16
N ARG A 183 12.47 21.03 -7.44
CA ARG A 183 12.60 22.18 -8.34
C ARG A 183 11.61 22.02 -9.50
N MET A 184 10.37 22.40 -9.28
CA MET A 184 9.46 22.92 -10.30
C MET A 184 8.32 23.67 -9.62
N VAL A 185 8.67 24.77 -8.96
CA VAL A 185 7.80 25.93 -8.79
C VAL A 185 8.73 27.13 -8.72
N GLN A 186 9.16 27.61 -9.86
CA GLN A 186 9.57 28.98 -10.11
C GLN A 186 9.68 29.10 -11.62
N ASP A 187 8.73 29.80 -12.18
CA ASP A 187 8.80 30.85 -13.16
C ASP A 187 7.45 30.94 -13.87
N VAL A 188 6.54 31.67 -13.26
CA VAL A 188 5.55 32.45 -13.99
C VAL A 188 5.60 33.82 -13.35
N SER A 189 6.51 34.62 -13.84
CA SER A 189 6.48 36.10 -13.74
C SER A 189 7.17 36.65 -14.97
N GLU A 190 6.38 36.99 -15.95
CA GLU A 190 6.32 38.24 -16.73
C GLU A 190 5.29 38.08 -17.84
#